data_b4a747d89452be3f92ab3955414d14d6
#
_entry.id   b4a747d89452be3f92ab3955414d14d6
#
_cell.length_a   1.000
_cell.length_b   1.000
_cell.length_c   1.000
_cell.angle_alpha   90.00
_cell.angle_beta   90.00
_cell.angle_gamma   90.00
#
_symmetry.space_group_name_H-M   'P 1'
#
loop_
_entity.id
_entity.type
_entity.pdbx_description
1 polymer ?
#
loop_
_entity_poly.entity_id
_entity_poly.type
_entity_poly.pdbx_seq_one_letter_code
_entity_poly.pdbx_strand_id
1 'polypeptide(L)'
;MKKLLFVLAGAAALAACASEGAVYKPQAQIMPQHIKKIAVRQILNRTEVFALEDKFYNELYDEFLRNGTYQIVSENADAQGVVATTISRYLNVPIQYDSQLIPTVYRMDIWLDVVLIDKSTNAPVWREPALLGTQIYAASTLPGVMTEVQARDVVFEKLSKDIVKRTVDGFGSVMSENKKKVMNNPEYTTITH
;
A
#
# COMPACT_ATOMS: atom_id res chain seq x y z
N MET A 1 56.76 -19.92 -32.81
CA MET A 1 55.81 -18.89 -33.17
C MET A 1 54.35 -19.37 -33.21
N LYS A 2 54.04 -20.54 -33.78
CA LYS A 2 52.66 -21.06 -33.83
C LYS A 2 52.01 -21.35 -32.46
N LYS A 3 52.77 -21.78 -31.45
CA LYS A 3 52.30 -22.05 -30.10
C LYS A 3 51.94 -20.78 -29.29
N LEU A 4 52.60 -19.67 -29.57
CA LEU A 4 52.33 -18.39 -28.94
C LEU A 4 51.03 -17.75 -29.43
N LEU A 5 50.69 -17.99 -30.71
CA LEU A 5 49.46 -17.48 -31.31
C LEU A 5 48.22 -18.20 -30.75
N PHE A 6 48.30 -19.46 -30.39
CA PHE A 6 47.19 -20.21 -29.78
C PHE A 6 46.88 -19.80 -28.37
N VAL A 7 47.88 -19.39 -27.61
CA VAL A 7 47.71 -18.87 -26.22
C VAL A 7 47.04 -17.48 -26.21
N LEU A 8 47.41 -16.61 -27.17
CA LEU A 8 46.77 -15.31 -27.32
C LEU A 8 45.32 -15.38 -27.77
N ALA A 9 44.97 -16.35 -28.64
CA ALA A 9 43.60 -16.57 -29.09
C ALA A 9 42.67 -17.11 -27.95
N GLY A 10 43.22 -17.91 -27.04
CA GLY A 10 42.50 -18.45 -25.87
C GLY A 10 42.19 -17.38 -24.81
N ALA A 11 43.07 -16.40 -24.64
CA ALA A 11 42.87 -15.31 -23.69
C ALA A 11 41.80 -14.27 -24.12
N ALA A 12 41.63 -14.10 -25.45
CA ALA A 12 40.62 -13.21 -26.01
C ALA A 12 39.18 -13.77 -25.88
N ALA A 13 39.02 -15.09 -25.81
CA ALA A 13 37.71 -15.74 -25.73
C ALA A 13 37.10 -15.67 -24.29
N LEU A 14 37.90 -15.42 -23.26
CA LEU A 14 37.46 -15.33 -21.86
C LEU A 14 36.95 -13.93 -21.46
N ALA A 15 37.20 -12.90 -22.27
CA ALA A 15 36.74 -11.54 -22.02
C ALA A 15 35.32 -11.24 -22.51
N ALA A 16 34.67 -12.16 -23.24
CA ALA A 16 33.36 -11.93 -23.89
C ALA A 16 32.13 -12.28 -23.00
N CYS A 17 32.33 -12.70 -21.73
CA CYS A 17 31.24 -13.06 -20.82
C CYS A 17 31.02 -12.05 -19.67
N ALA A 18 31.40 -10.79 -19.86
CA ALA A 18 30.87 -9.73 -19.01
C ALA A 18 29.47 -9.36 -19.53
N SER A 19 28.48 -10.21 -19.26
CA SER A 19 27.08 -9.81 -19.38
C SER A 19 26.86 -8.71 -18.36
N GLU A 20 26.72 -7.47 -18.83
CA GLU A 20 26.12 -6.41 -18.02
C GLU A 20 24.77 -6.95 -17.53
N GLY A 21 24.72 -7.37 -16.28
CA GLY A 21 23.49 -7.78 -15.63
C GLY A 21 22.52 -6.62 -15.81
N ALA A 22 21.44 -6.85 -16.52
CA ALA A 22 20.37 -5.88 -16.65
C ALA A 22 19.95 -5.49 -15.25
N VAL A 23 20.40 -4.33 -14.78
CA VAL A 23 19.95 -3.73 -13.54
C VAL A 23 18.47 -3.41 -13.77
N TYR A 24 17.59 -4.30 -13.31
CA TYR A 24 16.17 -4.04 -13.25
C TYR A 24 15.97 -2.82 -12.36
N LYS A 25 15.88 -1.65 -12.97
CA LYS A 25 15.35 -0.46 -12.31
C LYS A 25 13.82 -0.61 -12.37
N PRO A 26 13.12 -0.94 -11.25
CA PRO A 26 11.68 -0.81 -11.25
C PRO A 26 11.41 0.63 -11.67
N GLN A 27 10.68 0.81 -12.76
CA GLN A 27 10.13 2.13 -13.07
C GLN A 27 9.21 2.45 -11.89
N ALA A 28 9.71 3.25 -10.95
CA ALA A 28 8.85 3.93 -10.01
C ALA A 28 7.84 4.65 -10.90
N GLN A 29 6.57 4.35 -10.74
CA GLN A 29 5.51 5.07 -11.45
C GLN A 29 5.53 6.48 -10.89
N ILE A 30 6.31 7.34 -11.55
CA ILE A 30 6.52 8.72 -11.13
C ILE A 30 5.20 9.42 -11.39
N MET A 31 4.65 10.04 -10.34
CA MET A 31 3.49 10.90 -10.49
C MET A 31 3.73 11.90 -11.62
N PRO A 32 2.74 12.10 -12.53
CA PRO A 32 2.87 13.09 -13.57
C PRO A 32 3.20 14.48 -12.98
N GLN A 33 4.23 15.13 -13.48
CA GLN A 33 4.76 16.38 -12.90
C GLN A 33 3.74 17.53 -12.90
N HIS A 34 2.73 17.46 -13.76
CA HIS A 34 1.67 18.47 -13.82
C HIS A 34 0.66 18.35 -12.66
N ILE A 35 0.58 17.19 -11.98
CA ILE A 35 -0.33 17.01 -10.85
C ILE A 35 0.28 17.63 -9.60
N LYS A 36 -0.19 18.81 -9.24
CA LYS A 36 0.18 19.52 -8.01
C LYS A 36 -1.02 19.70 -7.07
N LYS A 37 -2.23 19.68 -7.64
CA LYS A 37 -3.49 19.84 -6.93
C LYS A 37 -4.28 18.54 -7.00
N ILE A 38 -4.61 17.98 -5.85
CA ILE A 38 -5.37 16.74 -5.73
C ILE A 38 -6.68 17.00 -5.01
N ALA A 39 -7.74 16.37 -5.48
CA ALA A 39 -9.00 16.25 -4.76
C ALA A 39 -9.17 14.85 -4.20
N VAL A 40 -9.69 14.75 -3.00
CA VAL A 40 -10.19 13.51 -2.42
C VAL A 40 -11.69 13.46 -2.70
N ARG A 41 -12.12 12.47 -3.48
CA ARG A 41 -13.54 12.28 -3.79
C ARG A 41 -14.25 11.67 -2.58
N GLN A 42 -15.55 11.99 -2.43
CA GLN A 42 -16.39 11.33 -1.44
C GLN A 42 -16.30 9.81 -1.58
N ILE A 43 -16.05 9.13 -0.48
CA ILE A 43 -15.83 7.68 -0.47
C ILE A 43 -17.15 6.95 -0.69
N LEU A 44 -17.10 5.92 -1.55
CA LEU A 44 -18.23 5.03 -1.75
C LEU A 44 -18.15 3.88 -0.76
N ASN A 45 -19.23 3.64 -0.03
CA ASN A 45 -19.36 2.49 0.86
C ASN A 45 -20.27 1.44 0.21
N ARG A 46 -19.72 0.27 -0.08
CA ARG A 46 -20.45 -0.89 -0.63
C ARG A 46 -20.69 -1.98 0.41
N THR A 47 -20.47 -1.67 1.68
CA THR A 47 -20.67 -2.60 2.79
C THR A 47 -22.01 -2.33 3.48
N GLU A 48 -22.41 -3.24 4.35
CA GLU A 48 -23.63 -3.08 5.17
C GLU A 48 -23.41 -2.23 6.42
N VAL A 49 -22.16 -1.82 6.69
CA VAL A 49 -21.81 -1.03 7.88
C VAL A 49 -21.95 0.45 7.56
N PHE A 50 -22.79 1.15 8.31
CA PHE A 50 -23.08 2.57 8.10
C PHE A 50 -21.95 3.50 8.57
N ALA A 51 -21.90 4.68 7.95
CA ALA A 51 -21.03 5.80 8.33
C ALA A 51 -19.51 5.50 8.28
N LEU A 52 -19.09 4.47 7.54
CA LEU A 52 -17.67 4.22 7.30
C LEU A 52 -17.07 5.26 6.36
N GLU A 53 -17.82 5.67 5.35
CA GLU A 53 -17.43 6.60 4.28
C GLU A 53 -17.00 7.95 4.81
N ASP A 54 -17.79 8.57 5.68
CA ASP A 54 -17.49 9.90 6.22
C ASP A 54 -16.28 9.87 7.17
N LYS A 55 -16.21 8.84 8.01
CA LYS A 55 -15.09 8.66 8.93
C LYS A 55 -13.78 8.46 8.17
N PHE A 56 -13.79 7.58 7.16
CA PHE A 56 -12.60 7.31 6.37
C PHE A 56 -12.23 8.49 5.45
N TYR A 57 -13.21 9.21 4.92
CA TYR A 57 -12.97 10.42 4.14
C TYR A 57 -12.19 11.46 4.95
N ASN A 58 -12.64 11.74 6.17
CA ASN A 58 -11.98 12.70 7.05
C ASN A 58 -10.53 12.26 7.37
N GLU A 59 -10.32 10.98 7.70
CA GLU A 59 -9.00 10.46 8.01
C GLU A 59 -8.05 10.54 6.79
N LEU A 60 -8.54 10.18 5.61
CA LEU A 60 -7.75 10.26 4.38
C LEU A 60 -7.44 11.71 3.97
N TYR A 61 -8.41 12.60 4.10
CA TYR A 61 -8.27 14.02 3.84
C TYR A 61 -7.22 14.66 4.76
N ASP A 62 -7.32 14.39 6.06
CA ASP A 62 -6.39 14.89 7.07
C ASP A 62 -4.97 14.34 6.86
N GLU A 63 -4.83 13.08 6.43
CA GLU A 63 -3.52 12.49 6.13
C GLU A 63 -2.86 13.16 4.92
N PHE A 64 -3.62 13.48 3.87
CA PHE A 64 -3.11 14.27 2.74
C PHE A 64 -2.68 15.67 3.16
N LEU A 65 -3.46 16.34 4.03
CA LEU A 65 -3.09 17.65 4.57
C LEU A 65 -1.81 17.58 5.42
N ARG A 66 -1.68 16.56 6.27
CA ARG A 66 -0.48 16.34 7.10
C ARG A 66 0.77 16.09 6.27
N ASN A 67 0.63 15.34 5.17
CA ASN A 67 1.74 15.05 4.27
C ASN A 67 2.24 16.31 3.53
N GLY A 68 1.34 17.19 3.08
CA GLY A 68 1.66 18.49 2.50
C GLY A 68 2.34 18.48 1.14
N THR A 69 2.55 17.31 0.51
CA THR A 69 3.20 17.21 -0.81
C THR A 69 2.33 17.80 -1.93
N TYR A 70 1.01 17.63 -1.82
CA TYR A 70 0.04 18.12 -2.79
C TYR A 70 -0.88 19.15 -2.13
N GLN A 71 -1.29 20.16 -2.92
CA GLN A 71 -2.35 21.06 -2.51
C GLN A 71 -3.69 20.34 -2.62
N ILE A 72 -4.41 20.23 -1.50
CA ILE A 72 -5.74 19.61 -1.49
C ILE A 72 -6.77 20.67 -1.85
N VAL A 73 -7.58 20.37 -2.84
CA VAL A 73 -8.63 21.25 -3.36
C VAL A 73 -9.94 20.49 -3.56
N SER A 74 -11.05 21.20 -3.70
CA SER A 74 -12.32 20.57 -4.07
C SER A 74 -12.24 19.97 -5.49
N GLU A 75 -12.93 18.84 -5.72
CA GLU A 75 -12.96 18.17 -7.03
C GLU A 75 -13.50 19.07 -8.15
N ASN A 76 -14.42 19.97 -7.83
CA ASN A 76 -15.01 20.94 -8.78
C ASN A 76 -14.11 22.15 -9.05
N ALA A 77 -13.06 22.35 -8.25
CA ALA A 77 -12.06 23.39 -8.47
C ALA A 77 -10.98 22.95 -9.46
N ASP A 78 -9.80 23.55 -9.38
CA ASP A 78 -8.66 23.28 -10.26
C ASP A 78 -7.93 21.96 -9.94
N ALA A 79 -8.62 20.92 -9.48
CA ALA A 79 -8.01 19.63 -9.23
C ALA A 79 -7.42 19.05 -10.52
N GLN A 80 -6.17 18.63 -10.46
CA GLN A 80 -5.44 17.98 -11.56
C GLN A 80 -5.47 16.45 -11.42
N GLY A 81 -5.49 15.97 -10.18
CA GLY A 81 -5.68 14.57 -9.83
C GLY A 81 -6.87 14.38 -8.90
N VAL A 82 -7.52 13.22 -8.99
CA VAL A 82 -8.63 12.85 -8.11
C VAL A 82 -8.38 11.48 -7.52
N VAL A 83 -8.30 11.40 -6.20
CA VAL A 83 -8.25 10.14 -5.46
C VAL A 83 -9.68 9.68 -5.23
N ALA A 84 -10.07 8.59 -5.88
CA ALA A 84 -11.37 7.96 -5.70
C ALA A 84 -11.20 6.63 -4.96
N THR A 85 -11.93 6.47 -3.86
CA THR A 85 -11.84 5.30 -2.99
C THR A 85 -13.21 4.70 -2.78
N THR A 86 -13.27 3.36 -2.79
CA THR A 86 -14.47 2.58 -2.48
C THR A 86 -14.15 1.59 -1.38
N ILE A 87 -14.94 1.58 -0.31
CA ILE A 87 -14.90 0.51 0.69
C ILE A 87 -15.68 -0.66 0.11
N SER A 88 -14.96 -1.70 -0.35
CA SER A 88 -15.55 -2.82 -1.06
C SER A 88 -16.00 -3.94 -0.13
N ARG A 89 -15.33 -4.10 1.03
CA ARG A 89 -15.65 -5.15 1.99
C ARG A 89 -15.23 -4.76 3.40
N TYR A 90 -16.05 -5.16 4.37
CA TYR A 90 -15.77 -5.07 5.81
C TYR A 90 -16.06 -6.42 6.45
N LEU A 91 -15.09 -6.97 7.17
CA LEU A 91 -15.28 -8.18 7.99
C LEU A 91 -14.77 -7.93 9.40
N ASN A 92 -15.56 -8.35 10.38
CA ASN A 92 -15.14 -8.40 11.77
C ASN A 92 -15.50 -9.78 12.31
N VAL A 93 -14.51 -10.65 12.40
CA VAL A 93 -14.71 -12.07 12.72
C VAL A 93 -13.95 -12.49 13.97
N PRO A 94 -14.57 -13.28 14.85
CA PRO A 94 -13.87 -13.85 15.98
C PRO A 94 -12.85 -14.89 15.50
N ILE A 95 -11.64 -14.84 16.05
CA ILE A 95 -10.54 -15.77 15.72
C ILE A 95 -10.07 -16.58 16.92
N GLN A 96 -10.50 -16.22 18.13
CA GLN A 96 -10.20 -16.97 19.35
C GLN A 96 -11.41 -16.97 20.29
N TYR A 97 -11.58 -18.08 20.99
CA TYR A 97 -12.67 -18.31 21.93
C TYR A 97 -12.12 -18.83 23.25
N ASP A 98 -12.85 -18.58 24.33
CA ASP A 98 -12.57 -19.20 25.62
C ASP A 98 -13.14 -20.64 25.73
N SER A 99 -13.00 -21.26 26.92
CA SER A 99 -13.52 -22.62 27.18
C SER A 99 -15.05 -22.73 27.15
N GLN A 100 -15.76 -21.59 27.14
CA GLN A 100 -17.21 -21.50 27.07
C GLN A 100 -17.71 -21.12 25.67
N LEU A 101 -16.80 -21.14 24.67
CA LEU A 101 -17.05 -20.72 23.27
C LEU A 101 -17.47 -19.25 23.14
N ILE A 102 -17.08 -18.39 24.10
CA ILE A 102 -17.27 -16.95 24.01
C ILE A 102 -16.08 -16.35 23.25
N PRO A 103 -16.30 -15.51 22.23
CA PRO A 103 -15.23 -14.86 21.50
C PRO A 103 -14.37 -13.97 22.41
N THR A 104 -13.04 -14.16 22.35
CA THR A 104 -12.06 -13.38 23.13
C THR A 104 -11.17 -12.51 22.28
N VAL A 105 -10.97 -12.86 20.99
CA VAL A 105 -10.16 -12.07 20.06
C VAL A 105 -10.87 -11.99 18.72
N TYR A 106 -10.88 -10.81 18.14
CA TYR A 106 -11.44 -10.53 16.82
C TYR A 106 -10.37 -10.10 15.84
N ARG A 107 -10.60 -10.38 14.55
CA ARG A 107 -9.87 -9.80 13.44
C ARG A 107 -10.83 -8.98 12.60
N MET A 108 -10.46 -7.73 12.42
CA MET A 108 -11.12 -6.81 11.50
C MET A 108 -10.29 -6.69 10.24
N ASP A 109 -10.94 -6.89 9.10
CA ASP A 109 -10.38 -6.73 7.77
C ASP A 109 -11.25 -5.75 6.98
N ILE A 110 -10.63 -4.73 6.36
CA ILE A 110 -11.30 -3.74 5.51
C ILE A 110 -10.58 -3.72 4.17
N TRP A 111 -11.33 -3.91 3.08
CA TRP A 111 -10.80 -3.83 1.71
C TRP A 111 -11.25 -2.56 1.03
N LEU A 112 -10.31 -1.89 0.39
CA LEU A 112 -10.54 -0.69 -0.39
C LEU A 112 -10.14 -0.91 -1.84
N ASP A 113 -10.92 -0.37 -2.76
CA ASP A 113 -10.51 -0.17 -4.15
C ASP A 113 -10.14 1.31 -4.29
N VAL A 114 -8.89 1.59 -4.63
CA VAL A 114 -8.37 2.96 -4.72
C VAL A 114 -7.86 3.22 -6.13
N VAL A 115 -8.17 4.37 -6.66
CA VAL A 115 -7.66 4.84 -7.95
C VAL A 115 -7.31 6.33 -7.87
N LEU A 116 -6.14 6.69 -8.38
CA LEU A 116 -5.80 8.08 -8.68
C LEU A 116 -6.03 8.32 -10.17
N ILE A 117 -6.87 9.27 -10.48
CA ILE A 117 -7.26 9.64 -11.85
C ILE A 117 -6.61 10.97 -12.20
N ASP A 118 -5.92 11.03 -13.34
CA ASP A 118 -5.49 12.28 -13.93
C ASP A 118 -6.69 12.94 -14.62
N LYS A 119 -7.05 14.13 -14.14
CA LYS A 119 -8.24 14.83 -14.62
C LYS A 119 -8.08 15.39 -16.04
N SER A 120 -6.85 15.59 -16.51
CA SER A 120 -6.58 16.10 -17.86
C SER A 120 -6.81 15.05 -18.94
N THR A 121 -6.47 13.79 -18.65
CA THR A 121 -6.60 12.66 -19.59
C THR A 121 -7.77 11.75 -19.24
N ASN A 122 -8.36 11.92 -18.06
CA ASN A 122 -9.34 11.02 -17.46
C ASN A 122 -8.87 9.56 -17.38
N ALA A 123 -7.55 9.34 -17.31
CA ALA A 123 -6.92 8.04 -17.22
C ALA A 123 -6.43 7.77 -15.78
N PRO A 124 -6.39 6.50 -15.34
CA PRO A 124 -5.82 6.15 -14.06
C PRO A 124 -4.30 6.34 -14.08
N VAL A 125 -3.77 7.14 -13.15
CA VAL A 125 -2.34 7.25 -12.89
C VAL A 125 -1.86 5.98 -12.18
N TRP A 126 -2.60 5.55 -11.16
CA TRP A 126 -2.41 4.26 -10.51
C TRP A 126 -3.74 3.74 -9.98
N ARG A 127 -3.79 2.42 -9.77
CA ARG A 127 -4.93 1.73 -9.21
C ARG A 127 -4.45 0.60 -8.30
N GLU A 128 -5.09 0.47 -7.13
CA GLU A 128 -4.91 -0.64 -6.21
C GLU A 128 -6.27 -1.25 -5.90
N PRO A 129 -6.60 -2.35 -6.53
CA PRO A 129 -7.78 -3.12 -6.17
C PRO A 129 -7.49 -3.93 -4.90
N ALA A 130 -8.46 -4.00 -4.00
CA ALA A 130 -8.41 -4.81 -2.79
C ALA A 130 -7.25 -4.48 -1.84
N LEU A 131 -6.94 -3.18 -1.65
CA LEU A 131 -6.03 -2.73 -0.60
C LEU A 131 -6.60 -3.15 0.76
N LEU A 132 -5.84 -3.97 1.50
CA LEU A 132 -6.30 -4.58 2.75
C LEU A 132 -5.69 -3.89 3.96
N GLY A 133 -6.56 -3.44 4.87
CA GLY A 133 -6.20 -3.05 6.22
C GLY A 133 -6.70 -4.07 7.23
N THR A 134 -5.82 -4.50 8.13
CA THR A 134 -6.15 -5.50 9.16
C THR A 134 -5.80 -5.01 10.54
N GLN A 135 -6.67 -5.31 11.52
CA GLN A 135 -6.43 -5.13 12.95
C GLN A 135 -6.96 -6.33 13.74
N ILE A 136 -6.10 -6.86 14.62
CA ILE A 136 -6.51 -7.84 15.63
C ILE A 136 -6.68 -7.10 16.95
N TYR A 137 -7.77 -7.38 17.66
CA TYR A 137 -8.07 -6.78 18.95
C TYR A 137 -8.81 -7.74 19.87
N ALA A 138 -8.64 -7.57 21.19
CA ALA A 138 -9.34 -8.39 22.18
C ALA A 138 -10.81 -7.95 22.33
N ALA A 139 -11.69 -8.89 22.66
CA ALA A 139 -13.08 -8.59 22.96
C ALA A 139 -13.15 -7.61 24.16
N SER A 140 -14.08 -6.66 24.11
CA SER A 140 -14.20 -5.55 25.09
C SER A 140 -14.77 -5.95 26.45
N THR A 141 -14.64 -7.22 26.85
CA THR A 141 -15.06 -7.73 28.15
C THR A 141 -14.13 -7.31 29.29
N LEU A 142 -12.93 -6.81 28.98
CA LEU A 142 -11.93 -6.37 29.94
C LEU A 142 -11.77 -4.84 29.88
N PRO A 143 -11.58 -4.16 31.02
CA PRO A 143 -11.29 -2.73 31.05
C PRO A 143 -9.98 -2.40 30.32
N GLY A 144 -9.98 -1.33 29.52
CA GLY A 144 -8.77 -0.83 28.84
C GLY A 144 -8.42 -1.53 27.54
N VAL A 145 -9.20 -2.51 27.07
CA VAL A 145 -9.01 -3.10 25.74
C VAL A 145 -9.63 -2.24 24.65
N MET A 146 -9.09 -2.37 23.45
CA MET A 146 -9.56 -1.67 22.26
C MET A 146 -10.98 -2.10 21.90
N THR A 147 -11.86 -1.14 21.66
CA THR A 147 -13.19 -1.38 21.12
C THR A 147 -13.15 -1.63 19.62
N GLU A 148 -14.25 -2.17 19.04
CA GLU A 148 -14.38 -2.30 17.57
C GLU A 148 -14.21 -0.95 16.87
N VAL A 149 -14.77 0.13 17.42
CA VAL A 149 -14.63 1.48 16.85
C VAL A 149 -13.15 1.92 16.82
N GLN A 150 -12.44 1.72 17.92
CA GLN A 150 -11.01 2.05 18.01
C GLN A 150 -10.17 1.17 17.07
N ALA A 151 -10.50 -0.13 16.94
CA ALA A 151 -9.84 -1.02 15.99
C ALA A 151 -10.02 -0.53 14.54
N ARG A 152 -11.24 -0.08 14.20
CA ARG A 152 -11.55 0.50 12.90
C ARG A 152 -10.78 1.80 12.64
N ASP A 153 -10.69 2.68 13.63
CA ASP A 153 -9.92 3.93 13.53
C ASP A 153 -8.44 3.62 13.25
N VAL A 154 -7.86 2.62 13.90
CA VAL A 154 -6.48 2.17 13.63
C VAL A 154 -6.34 1.63 12.20
N VAL A 155 -7.33 0.87 11.69
CA VAL A 155 -7.30 0.38 10.30
C VAL A 155 -7.38 1.54 9.32
N PHE A 156 -8.25 2.51 9.56
CA PHE A 156 -8.40 3.69 8.69
C PHE A 156 -7.13 4.54 8.67
N GLU A 157 -6.50 4.77 9.81
CA GLU A 157 -5.21 5.45 9.89
C GLU A 157 -4.12 4.75 9.07
N LYS A 158 -4.01 3.42 9.19
CA LYS A 158 -3.04 2.62 8.42
C LYS A 158 -3.30 2.72 6.91
N LEU A 159 -4.56 2.56 6.50
CA LEU A 159 -4.96 2.61 5.10
C LEU A 159 -4.76 4.01 4.50
N SER A 160 -5.09 5.08 5.23
CA SER A 160 -4.86 6.46 4.79
C SER A 160 -3.39 6.74 4.58
N LYS A 161 -2.52 6.35 5.50
CA LYS A 161 -1.06 6.47 5.37
C LYS A 161 -0.53 5.70 4.16
N ASP A 162 -1.03 4.49 3.92
CA ASP A 162 -0.60 3.68 2.78
C ASP A 162 -1.03 4.31 1.44
N ILE A 163 -2.26 4.82 1.35
CA ILE A 163 -2.77 5.52 0.16
C ILE A 163 -1.94 6.78 -0.12
N VAL A 164 -1.70 7.62 0.89
CA VAL A 164 -0.91 8.84 0.75
C VAL A 164 0.52 8.50 0.33
N LYS A 165 1.15 7.53 0.97
CA LYS A 165 2.50 7.09 0.62
C LYS A 165 2.60 6.60 -0.83
N ARG A 166 1.67 5.77 -1.29
CA ARG A 166 1.60 5.30 -2.70
C ARG A 166 1.40 6.45 -3.67
N THR A 167 0.61 7.45 -3.28
CA THR A 167 0.36 8.63 -4.09
C THR A 167 1.60 9.53 -4.21
N VAL A 168 2.38 9.67 -3.14
CA VAL A 168 3.56 10.55 -3.09
C VAL A 168 4.80 9.87 -3.65
N ASP A 169 5.12 8.67 -3.17
CA ASP A 169 6.37 7.97 -3.46
C ASP A 169 6.29 7.08 -4.71
N GLY A 170 5.06 6.88 -5.23
CA GLY A 170 4.79 5.92 -6.30
C GLY A 170 4.71 4.47 -5.80
N PHE A 171 4.18 3.60 -6.64
CA PHE A 171 3.83 2.21 -6.30
C PHE A 171 5.05 1.33 -5.91
N GLY A 172 6.25 1.69 -6.36
CA GLY A 172 7.48 0.91 -6.12
C GLY A 172 8.03 0.97 -4.69
N SER A 173 7.72 2.04 -3.94
CA SER A 173 8.31 2.28 -2.61
C SER A 173 7.75 1.34 -1.53
N VAL A 174 6.47 1.02 -1.59
CA VAL A 174 5.80 0.15 -0.60
C VAL A 174 6.25 -1.31 -0.73
N MET A 175 6.48 -1.78 -1.95
CA MET A 175 7.01 -3.13 -2.21
C MET A 175 8.44 -3.31 -1.70
N SER A 176 9.28 -2.26 -1.74
CA SER A 176 10.68 -2.33 -1.28
C SER A 176 10.79 -2.41 0.24
N GLU A 177 9.89 -1.75 0.97
CA GLU A 177 9.90 -1.74 2.44
C GLU A 177 9.41 -3.07 3.03
N ASN A 178 8.37 -3.66 2.44
CA ASN A 178 7.91 -5.00 2.81
C ASN A 178 8.97 -6.07 2.52
N LYS A 179 9.71 -5.97 1.42
CA LYS A 179 10.80 -6.88 1.09
C LYS A 179 11.96 -6.77 2.08
N LYS A 180 12.32 -5.56 2.52
CA LYS A 180 13.33 -5.34 3.57
C LYS A 180 12.89 -5.89 4.93
N LYS A 181 11.61 -5.75 5.28
CA LYS A 181 11.07 -6.24 6.55
C LYS A 181 11.03 -7.78 6.62
N VAL A 182 10.73 -8.44 5.50
CA VAL A 182 10.76 -9.92 5.39
C VAL A 182 12.20 -10.44 5.41
N MET A 183 13.15 -9.77 4.73
CA MET A 183 14.56 -10.19 4.74
C MET A 183 15.28 -9.99 6.08
N ASN A 184 14.81 -9.05 6.91
CA ASN A 184 15.41 -8.74 8.21
C ASN A 184 14.70 -9.44 9.38
N ASN A 185 13.73 -10.31 9.14
CA ASN A 185 13.09 -11.09 10.20
C ASN A 185 13.86 -12.42 10.41
N PRO A 186 14.51 -12.62 11.58
CA PRO A 186 15.33 -13.81 11.84
C PRO A 186 14.54 -15.13 11.83
N GLU A 187 13.22 -15.10 11.91
CA GLU A 187 12.37 -16.30 11.88
C GLU A 187 12.29 -16.98 10.49
N TYR A 188 12.61 -16.26 9.41
CA TYR A 188 12.56 -16.80 8.04
C TYR A 188 13.91 -17.33 7.52
N THR A 189 14.98 -17.19 8.30
CA THR A 189 16.34 -17.61 7.86
C THR A 189 16.62 -19.08 8.14
N THR A 190 15.69 -19.83 8.77
CA THR A 190 15.95 -21.20 9.24
C THR A 190 15.27 -22.30 8.40
N ILE A 191 14.71 -21.99 7.23
CA ILE A 191 14.09 -23.00 6.36
C ILE A 191 14.84 -23.06 5.01
N THR A 192 16.11 -23.42 5.07
CA THR A 192 16.85 -23.93 3.90
C THR A 192 17.90 -24.93 4.39
N HIS A 193 17.45 -26.17 4.62
CA HIS A 193 18.27 -27.38 4.52
C HIS A 193 17.39 -28.55 4.10
#